data_b2d5a9034528c53abe835f8cdf338a0d
#
_entry.id   b2d5a9034528c53abe835f8cdf338a0d
#
_cell.length_a   1.000
_cell.length_b   1.000
_cell.length_c   1.000
_cell.angle_alpha   90.00
_cell.angle_beta   90.00
_cell.angle_gamma   90.00
#
_symmetry.space_group_name_H-M   'P 1'
#
loop_
_entity.id
_entity.type
_entity.pdbx_description
1 polymer ?
#
loop_
_entity_poly.entity_id
_entity_poly.type
_entity_poly.pdbx_seq_one_letter_code
_entity_poly.pdbx_strand_id
1 'polypeptide(L)'
;MIEELPDDIEQDELDDIEPVGDENQLYEHFRVVVDKGQAMVRVDKYLFERIVNASRNRIQKAAEDGFVMANGKPVKSSYKVKPLDVITVMMDRPRYDNEIIPEDIPLHIVYEDKYLMVVNKPAGLVVHPGHGNYHGTLVNAICLLYT
;
A
#
# COMPACT_ATOMS: atom_id res chain seq x y z
N MET A 1 -43.85 0.54 12.09
CA MET A 1 -42.93 -0.42 12.74
C MET A 1 -41.67 -0.42 11.88
N ILE A 2 -40.68 0.33 12.31
CA ILE A 2 -39.39 0.45 11.63
C ILE A 2 -38.49 -0.57 12.32
N GLU A 3 -38.10 -1.61 11.59
CA GLU A 3 -37.18 -2.63 12.05
C GLU A 3 -35.77 -2.05 12.02
N GLU A 4 -35.19 -1.87 13.21
CA GLU A 4 -33.81 -1.43 13.39
C GLU A 4 -32.87 -2.55 12.91
N LEU A 5 -31.97 -2.18 12.01
CA LEU A 5 -30.85 -3.02 11.59
C LEU A 5 -29.82 -3.08 12.73
N PRO A 6 -29.23 -4.24 13.06
CA PRO A 6 -28.24 -4.34 14.11
C PRO A 6 -26.92 -3.66 13.70
N ASP A 7 -26.51 -2.72 14.54
CA ASP A 7 -25.19 -2.06 14.53
C ASP A 7 -24.13 -2.96 15.20
N ASP A 8 -23.78 -4.08 14.61
CA ASP A 8 -22.64 -4.88 15.10
C ASP A 8 -21.90 -5.49 13.90
N ILE A 9 -21.13 -4.65 13.20
CA ILE A 9 -20.00 -5.15 12.45
C ILE A 9 -18.81 -5.01 13.38
N GLU A 10 -18.49 -6.10 14.05
CA GLU A 10 -17.33 -6.23 14.92
C GLU A 10 -16.05 -5.94 14.12
N GLN A 11 -15.25 -5.02 14.64
CA GLN A 11 -13.97 -4.56 14.10
C GLN A 11 -12.81 -5.55 14.30
N ASP A 12 -13.10 -6.79 14.69
CA ASP A 12 -12.13 -7.75 15.23
C ASP A 12 -11.56 -8.77 14.22
N GLU A 13 -11.85 -8.66 12.90
CA GLU A 13 -11.30 -9.60 11.91
C GLU A 13 -10.12 -9.05 11.08
N LEU A 14 -9.44 -8.01 11.53
CA LEU A 14 -8.30 -7.43 10.79
C LEU A 14 -6.92 -7.80 11.35
N ASP A 15 -6.83 -8.61 12.40
CA ASP A 15 -5.58 -8.82 13.14
C ASP A 15 -4.83 -10.13 12.84
N ASP A 16 -5.31 -11.00 11.96
CA ASP A 16 -4.69 -12.31 11.71
C ASP A 16 -3.91 -12.40 10.37
N ILE A 17 -3.23 -11.32 9.95
CA ILE A 17 -2.24 -11.44 8.89
C ILE A 17 -0.85 -11.35 9.52
N GLU A 18 -0.23 -12.51 9.74
CA GLU A 18 1.17 -12.58 10.16
C GLU A 18 2.03 -11.76 9.18
N PRO A 19 2.86 -10.82 9.69
CA PRO A 19 3.79 -10.08 8.85
C PRO A 19 4.84 -11.05 8.33
N VAL A 20 4.83 -11.31 7.03
CA VAL A 20 5.93 -11.99 6.35
C VAL A 20 7.08 -10.99 6.21
N GLY A 21 7.80 -10.79 7.30
CA GLY A 21 8.94 -9.89 7.36
C GLY A 21 9.56 -9.92 8.76
N ASP A 22 10.87 -9.78 8.82
CA ASP A 22 11.64 -9.66 10.06
C ASP A 22 11.02 -8.51 10.90
N GLU A 23 10.58 -8.77 12.13
CA GLU A 23 9.79 -7.85 12.99
C GLU A 23 10.44 -6.48 13.26
N ASN A 24 11.63 -6.20 12.71
CA ASN A 24 12.38 -4.95 12.86
C ASN A 24 12.86 -4.34 11.55
N GLN A 25 12.46 -4.84 10.39
CA GLN A 25 12.93 -4.31 9.11
C GLN A 25 12.01 -3.20 8.60
N LEU A 26 12.53 -1.97 8.57
CA LEU A 26 11.87 -0.84 7.94
C LEU A 26 12.21 -0.79 6.45
N TYR A 27 11.20 -0.59 5.63
CA TYR A 27 11.30 -0.48 4.18
C TYR A 27 11.11 0.95 3.71
N GLU A 28 11.94 1.40 2.77
CA GLU A 28 11.82 2.74 2.19
C GLU A 28 10.67 2.78 1.18
N HIS A 29 9.64 3.55 1.47
CA HIS A 29 8.47 3.74 0.61
C HIS A 29 8.52 5.00 -0.24
N PHE A 30 9.20 6.02 0.23
CA PHE A 30 9.34 7.27 -0.49
C PHE A 30 10.69 7.92 -0.17
N ARG A 31 11.33 8.47 -1.19
CA ARG A 31 12.58 9.24 -1.06
C ARG A 31 12.50 10.47 -1.93
N VAL A 32 12.90 11.60 -1.40
CA VAL A 32 13.02 12.85 -2.15
C VAL A 32 14.21 13.65 -1.64
N VAL A 33 14.93 14.27 -2.56
CA VAL A 33 15.96 15.25 -2.25
C VAL A 33 15.35 16.64 -2.38
N VAL A 34 15.45 17.44 -1.33
CA VAL A 34 14.89 18.81 -1.30
C VAL A 34 15.68 19.71 -2.23
N ASP A 35 14.97 20.42 -3.11
CA ASP A 35 15.58 21.32 -4.09
C ASP A 35 16.41 22.44 -3.42
N LYS A 36 17.47 22.90 -4.09
CA LYS A 36 18.35 23.97 -3.60
C LYS A 36 17.63 25.29 -3.34
N GLY A 37 16.55 25.56 -4.10
CA GLY A 37 15.74 26.78 -3.98
C GLY A 37 14.49 26.62 -3.11
N GLN A 38 14.32 25.47 -2.44
CA GLN A 38 13.15 25.21 -1.61
C GLN A 38 13.11 26.11 -0.38
N ALA A 39 12.00 26.83 -0.22
CA ALA A 39 11.74 27.57 1.03
C ALA A 39 11.57 26.60 2.21
N MET A 40 11.96 27.05 3.40
CA MET A 40 11.80 26.26 4.63
C MET A 40 10.31 26.10 4.96
N VAL A 41 9.76 24.92 4.62
CA VAL A 41 8.40 24.52 4.98
C VAL A 41 8.44 23.31 5.92
N ARG A 42 7.36 23.08 6.65
CA ARG A 42 7.24 21.90 7.53
C ARG A 42 7.24 20.65 6.67
N VAL A 43 7.90 19.60 7.16
CA VAL A 43 8.00 18.30 6.44
C VAL A 43 6.64 17.66 6.17
N ASP A 44 5.67 17.82 7.08
CA ASP A 44 4.30 17.32 6.88
C ASP A 44 3.61 18.00 5.67
N LYS A 45 3.79 19.29 5.50
CA LYS A 45 3.27 20.02 4.33
C LYS A 45 4.05 19.66 3.06
N TYR A 46 5.36 19.60 3.15
CA TYR A 46 6.25 19.25 2.04
C TYR A 46 5.94 17.87 1.44
N LEU A 47 5.72 16.87 2.31
CA LEU A 47 5.38 15.51 1.89
C LEU A 47 3.95 15.40 1.37
N PHE A 48 3.00 16.14 1.98
CA PHE A 48 1.61 16.15 1.52
C PHE A 48 1.45 16.62 0.08
N GLU A 49 2.27 17.57 -0.36
CA GLU A 49 2.26 18.08 -1.73
C GLU A 49 2.88 17.10 -2.76
N ARG A 50 3.63 16.09 -2.29
CA ARG A 50 4.41 15.16 -3.14
C ARG A 50 3.96 13.71 -3.10
N ILE A 51 3.32 13.29 -2.02
CA ILE A 51 2.84 11.90 -1.89
C ILE A 51 1.37 11.85 -2.27
N VAL A 52 1.09 11.17 -3.37
CA VAL A 52 -0.28 10.94 -3.85
C VAL A 52 -1.01 10.01 -2.85
N ASN A 53 -2.27 10.33 -2.56
CA ASN A 53 -3.15 9.56 -1.66
C ASN A 53 -2.72 9.49 -0.19
N ALA A 54 -1.82 10.37 0.27
CA ALA A 54 -1.50 10.50 1.68
C ALA A 54 -2.25 11.69 2.29
N SER A 55 -3.00 11.47 3.36
CA SER A 55 -3.57 12.58 4.13
C SER A 55 -2.50 13.20 5.04
N ARG A 56 -2.67 14.49 5.34
CA ARG A 56 -1.74 15.20 6.23
C ARG A 56 -1.66 14.57 7.63
N ASN A 57 -2.79 14.07 8.14
CA ASN A 57 -2.85 13.39 9.44
C ASN A 57 -2.02 12.10 9.44
N ARG A 58 -2.07 11.32 8.35
CA ARG A 58 -1.26 10.10 8.22
C ARG A 58 0.24 10.43 8.20
N ILE A 59 0.64 11.50 7.51
CA ILE A 59 2.04 11.95 7.48
C ILE A 59 2.49 12.40 8.87
N GLN A 60 1.65 13.13 9.61
CA GLN A 60 1.95 13.56 10.97
C GLN A 60 2.11 12.37 11.91
N LYS A 61 1.19 11.40 11.85
CA LYS A 61 1.30 10.18 12.63
C LYS A 61 2.56 9.38 12.29
N ALA A 62 2.86 9.20 11.01
CA ALA A 62 4.10 8.54 10.59
C ALA A 62 5.38 9.25 11.09
N ALA A 63 5.37 10.57 11.18
CA ALA A 63 6.47 11.33 11.75
C ALA A 63 6.57 11.18 13.29
N GLU A 64 5.43 11.06 13.99
CA GLU A 64 5.39 10.78 15.44
C GLU A 64 5.90 9.36 15.74
N ASP A 65 5.55 8.39 14.90
CA ASP A 65 5.99 6.99 14.99
C ASP A 65 7.47 6.81 14.54
N GLY A 66 8.14 7.87 14.09
CA GLY A 66 9.55 7.83 13.68
C GLY A 66 9.81 7.33 12.26
N PHE A 67 8.78 7.17 11.45
CA PHE A 67 8.87 6.67 10.07
C PHE A 67 9.26 7.74 9.05
N VAL A 68 9.25 9.02 9.41
CA VAL A 68 9.73 10.11 8.55
C VAL A 68 11.14 10.49 8.99
N MET A 69 12.07 10.40 8.05
CA MET A 69 13.48 10.69 8.32
C MET A 69 13.98 11.86 7.45
N ALA A 70 14.88 12.65 8.00
CA ALA A 70 15.68 13.62 7.28
C ALA A 70 17.16 13.25 7.44
N ASN A 71 17.85 13.05 6.32
CA ASN A 71 19.26 12.65 6.30
C ASN A 71 19.56 11.40 7.18
N GLY A 72 18.64 10.42 7.15
CA GLY A 72 18.76 9.16 7.90
C GLY A 72 18.43 9.25 9.40
N LYS A 73 17.88 10.40 9.87
CA LYS A 73 17.46 10.57 11.26
C LYS A 73 15.96 10.84 11.35
N PRO A 74 15.23 10.21 12.27
CA PRO A 74 13.80 10.45 12.44
C PRO A 74 13.56 11.92 12.84
N VAL A 75 12.53 12.52 12.24
CA VAL A 75 12.15 13.91 12.47
C VAL A 75 10.67 14.04 12.79
N LYS A 76 10.33 15.05 13.60
CA LYS A 76 8.94 15.37 13.93
C LYS A 76 8.23 16.06 12.74
N SER A 77 6.92 15.99 12.71
CA SER A 77 6.07 16.62 11.69
C SER A 77 6.32 18.13 11.53
N SER A 78 6.78 18.79 12.58
CA SER A 78 7.12 20.23 12.60
C SER A 78 8.51 20.55 12.02
N TYR A 79 9.32 19.54 11.70
CA TYR A 79 10.64 19.76 11.12
C TYR A 79 10.54 20.61 9.84
N LYS A 80 11.40 21.61 9.73
CA LYS A 80 11.49 22.47 8.54
C LYS A 80 12.54 21.91 7.60
N VAL A 81 12.10 21.48 6.42
CA VAL A 81 13.01 20.97 5.39
C VAL A 81 13.98 22.05 4.96
N LYS A 82 15.23 21.65 4.75
CA LYS A 82 16.30 22.51 4.27
C LYS A 82 16.70 22.10 2.85
N PRO A 83 17.24 23.03 2.05
CA PRO A 83 17.81 22.66 0.76
C PRO A 83 18.80 21.49 0.88
N LEU A 84 18.70 20.55 -0.03
CA LEU A 84 19.51 19.32 -0.11
C LEU A 84 19.25 18.29 0.99
N ASP A 85 18.28 18.48 1.87
CA ASP A 85 17.87 17.40 2.76
C ASP A 85 17.35 16.19 1.97
N VAL A 86 17.74 15.00 2.40
CA VAL A 86 17.20 13.75 1.90
C VAL A 86 16.08 13.32 2.84
N ILE A 87 14.83 13.48 2.38
CA ILE A 87 13.67 13.07 3.15
C ILE A 87 13.25 11.67 2.71
N THR A 88 13.12 10.75 3.67
CA THR A 88 12.66 9.39 3.44
C THR A 88 11.45 9.07 4.31
N VAL A 89 10.51 8.30 3.77
CA VAL A 89 9.39 7.73 4.52
C VAL A 89 9.58 6.22 4.55
N MET A 90 9.69 5.68 5.75
CA MET A 90 9.85 4.26 6.00
C MET A 90 8.50 3.67 6.41
N MET A 91 8.32 2.36 6.22
CA MET A 91 7.19 1.60 6.75
C MET A 91 7.67 0.24 7.23
N ASP A 92 6.90 -0.38 8.11
CA ASP A 92 7.11 -1.71 8.66
C ASP A 92 6.80 -2.86 7.68
N ARG A 93 6.33 -2.53 6.50
CA ARG A 93 5.97 -3.49 5.45
C ARG A 93 6.69 -3.16 4.14
N PRO A 94 7.02 -4.17 3.32
CA PRO A 94 7.66 -3.96 2.03
C PRO A 94 6.75 -3.11 1.11
N ARG A 95 7.39 -2.38 0.19
CA ARG A 95 6.68 -1.66 -0.86
C ARG A 95 5.99 -2.69 -1.76
N TYR A 96 4.68 -2.56 -1.89
CA TYR A 96 3.96 -3.33 -2.89
C TYR A 96 4.20 -2.71 -4.27
N ASP A 97 4.99 -3.37 -5.05
CA ASP A 97 5.07 -3.10 -6.47
C ASP A 97 3.84 -3.72 -7.11
N ASN A 98 2.98 -2.90 -7.73
CA ASN A 98 1.74 -3.36 -8.38
C ASN A 98 2.00 -4.27 -9.59
N GLU A 99 3.10 -5.00 -9.60
CA GLU A 99 3.46 -5.96 -10.61
C GLU A 99 2.61 -7.21 -10.45
N ILE A 100 1.84 -7.53 -11.50
CA ILE A 100 1.04 -8.75 -11.53
C ILE A 100 1.97 -9.89 -11.94
N ILE A 101 2.28 -10.76 -10.99
CA ILE A 101 3.12 -11.94 -11.24
C ILE A 101 2.25 -13.05 -11.83
N PRO A 102 2.61 -13.63 -13.00
CA PRO A 102 1.91 -14.78 -13.56
C PRO A 102 1.99 -15.98 -12.63
N GLU A 103 0.86 -16.64 -12.35
CA GLU A 103 0.80 -17.81 -11.48
C GLU A 103 -0.02 -18.93 -12.11
N ASP A 104 0.45 -20.18 -11.98
CA ASP A 104 -0.23 -21.38 -12.49
C ASP A 104 -1.36 -21.79 -11.53
N ILE A 105 -2.48 -21.11 -11.66
CA ILE A 105 -3.70 -21.39 -10.89
C ILE A 105 -4.73 -21.96 -11.85
N PRO A 106 -5.25 -23.18 -11.63
CA PRO A 106 -6.22 -23.81 -12.51
C PRO A 106 -7.52 -23.00 -12.54
N LEU A 107 -7.96 -22.60 -13.74
CA LEU A 107 -9.20 -21.87 -13.95
C LEU A 107 -10.22 -22.75 -14.68
N HIS A 108 -11.48 -22.71 -14.24
CA HIS A 108 -12.58 -23.31 -14.98
C HIS A 108 -13.14 -22.30 -16.00
N ILE A 109 -12.60 -22.32 -17.21
CA ILE A 109 -13.05 -21.48 -18.33
C ILE A 109 -14.29 -22.12 -18.94
N VAL A 110 -15.42 -21.42 -18.90
CA VAL A 110 -16.70 -21.88 -19.43
C VAL A 110 -16.84 -21.52 -20.92
N TYR A 111 -16.31 -20.37 -21.30
CA TYR A 111 -16.30 -19.86 -22.66
C TYR A 111 -15.11 -18.94 -22.88
N GLU A 112 -14.56 -18.98 -24.09
CA GLU A 112 -13.48 -18.08 -24.49
C GLU A 112 -13.54 -17.83 -25.99
N ASP A 113 -13.38 -16.57 -26.40
CA ASP A 113 -13.15 -16.17 -27.78
C ASP A 113 -12.11 -15.05 -27.84
N LYS A 114 -11.92 -14.43 -29.00
CA LYS A 114 -10.90 -13.36 -29.15
C LYS A 114 -11.25 -12.04 -28.44
N TYR A 115 -12.42 -11.92 -27.86
CA TYR A 115 -12.92 -10.67 -27.25
C TYR A 115 -13.22 -10.80 -25.77
N LEU A 116 -13.64 -11.99 -25.33
CA LEU A 116 -14.06 -12.21 -23.94
C LEU A 116 -13.77 -13.63 -23.46
N MET A 117 -13.61 -13.74 -22.15
CA MET A 117 -13.50 -15.01 -21.43
C MET A 117 -14.55 -15.03 -20.33
N VAL A 118 -15.23 -16.17 -20.16
CA VAL A 118 -16.15 -16.42 -19.05
C VAL A 118 -15.55 -17.49 -18.16
N VAL A 119 -15.24 -17.12 -16.91
CA VAL A 119 -14.64 -18.01 -15.94
C VAL A 119 -15.65 -18.32 -14.82
N ASN A 120 -15.84 -19.62 -14.54
CA ASN A 120 -16.53 -20.04 -13.33
C ASN A 120 -15.58 -19.96 -12.14
N LYS A 121 -15.52 -18.78 -11.53
CA LYS A 121 -14.62 -18.53 -10.43
C LYS A 121 -15.04 -19.29 -9.18
N PRO A 122 -14.19 -20.11 -8.55
CA PRO A 122 -14.51 -20.75 -7.29
C PRO A 122 -14.71 -19.73 -6.17
N ALA A 123 -15.52 -20.10 -5.18
CA ALA A 123 -15.67 -19.31 -3.96
C ALA A 123 -14.29 -19.19 -3.26
N GLY A 124 -14.04 -18.04 -2.66
CA GLY A 124 -12.76 -17.76 -1.97
C GLY A 124 -11.61 -17.30 -2.87
N LEU A 125 -11.64 -17.53 -4.19
CA LEU A 125 -10.62 -16.98 -5.08
C LEU A 125 -10.80 -15.46 -5.22
N VAL A 126 -9.81 -14.71 -4.80
CA VAL A 126 -9.79 -13.24 -4.93
C VAL A 126 -9.60 -12.86 -6.39
N VAL A 127 -10.29 -11.83 -6.87
CA VAL A 127 -10.25 -11.43 -8.29
C VAL A 127 -8.95 -10.68 -8.61
N HIS A 128 -8.61 -9.67 -7.84
CA HIS A 128 -7.47 -8.79 -8.12
C HIS A 128 -6.54 -8.70 -6.90
N PRO A 129 -5.22 -8.65 -7.12
CA PRO A 129 -4.28 -8.42 -6.03
C PRO A 129 -4.62 -7.14 -5.25
N GLY A 130 -4.55 -7.21 -3.94
CA GLY A 130 -4.86 -6.11 -3.06
C GLY A 130 -4.34 -6.34 -1.65
N HIS A 131 -4.71 -5.47 -0.73
CA HIS A 131 -4.25 -5.55 0.65
C HIS A 131 -4.54 -6.93 1.26
N GLY A 132 -3.49 -7.59 1.74
CA GLY A 132 -3.56 -8.95 2.30
C GLY A 132 -3.60 -10.11 1.29
N ASN A 133 -3.84 -9.85 -0.01
CA ASN A 133 -3.91 -10.86 -1.07
C ASN A 133 -3.13 -10.40 -2.30
N TYR A 134 -1.81 -10.44 -2.24
CA TYR A 134 -0.95 -9.98 -3.33
C TYR A 134 -0.70 -11.05 -4.39
N HIS A 135 -0.94 -12.32 -4.03
CA HIS A 135 -0.72 -13.51 -4.85
C HIS A 135 -1.96 -14.39 -4.83
N GLY A 136 -1.99 -15.42 -5.68
CA GLY A 136 -3.07 -16.39 -5.70
C GLY A 136 -4.40 -15.84 -6.20
N THR A 137 -4.41 -14.78 -7.01
CA THR A 137 -5.65 -14.15 -7.50
C THR A 137 -6.02 -14.59 -8.91
N LEU A 138 -7.28 -14.38 -9.29
CA LEU A 138 -7.74 -14.65 -10.65
C LEU A 138 -6.90 -13.90 -11.70
N VAL A 139 -6.49 -12.67 -11.41
CA VAL A 139 -5.68 -11.87 -12.33
C VAL A 139 -4.29 -12.43 -12.50
N ASN A 140 -3.67 -13.00 -11.45
CA ASN A 140 -2.39 -13.70 -11.56
C ASN A 140 -2.50 -14.92 -12.48
N ALA A 141 -3.60 -15.71 -12.37
CA ALA A 141 -3.85 -16.85 -13.24
C ALA A 141 -4.07 -16.43 -14.70
N ILE A 142 -4.88 -15.42 -14.94
CA ILE A 142 -5.13 -14.89 -16.29
C ILE A 142 -3.85 -14.32 -16.90
N CYS A 143 -3.02 -13.67 -16.12
CA CYS A 143 -1.73 -13.15 -16.57
C CYS A 143 -0.86 -14.27 -17.15
N LEU A 144 -0.82 -15.45 -16.54
CA LEU A 144 -0.08 -16.60 -17.08
C LEU A 144 -0.63 -17.09 -18.42
N LEU A 145 -1.95 -17.09 -18.61
CA LEU A 145 -2.58 -17.60 -19.84
C LEU A 145 -2.27 -16.72 -21.06
N TYR A 146 -1.97 -15.45 -20.87
CA TYR A 146 -1.76 -14.47 -21.94
C TYR A 146 -0.36 -13.85 -21.99
N THR A 147 0.57 -14.38 -21.22
CA THR A 147 1.99 -14.01 -21.30
C THR A 147 2.77 -15.04 -22.07
#